data_8fd56ed0ddde00ede676ced55c76563a
#
_entry.id   8fd56ed0ddde00ede676ced55c76563a
#
_cell.length_a   1.000
_cell.length_b   1.000
_cell.length_c   1.000
_cell.angle_alpha   90.00
_cell.angle_beta   90.00
_cell.angle_gamma   90.00
#
_symmetry.space_group_name_H-M   'P 1'
#
loop_
_entity.id
_entity.type
_entity.pdbx_description
1 polymer ?
#
loop_
_entity_poly.entity_id
_entity_poly.type
_entity_poly.pdbx_seq_one_letter_code
_entity_poly.pdbx_strand_id
1 'polypeptide(L)'
;ALFVTLPGYEGLYFQGVGSNLRSEAFGFEAQQYNAQMLIAAPQLGDWGETSADQTIALTEYLLSAYNIDPQKVYLNGYSGGGETGSLVMEKRPQLYAAYLAVSTQWDGDLQPLAAARTPVYMAVGEEDSYYGSEPLKSAYEELRGLYMDMGLTQAQINDLLVLDVKD
;
A
#
# COMPACT_ATOMS: atom_id res chain seq x y z
N ALA A 1 -7.17 1.64 15.28
CA ALA A 1 -6.46 1.39 14.02
C ALA A 1 -7.22 2.00 12.85
N LEU A 2 -6.49 2.34 11.79
CA LEU A 2 -7.03 2.80 10.51
C LEU A 2 -6.46 1.93 9.39
N PHE A 3 -7.30 1.51 8.48
CA PHE A 3 -6.91 0.82 7.25
C PHE A 3 -7.40 1.62 6.04
N VAL A 4 -6.46 2.14 5.26
CA VAL A 4 -6.73 2.88 4.02
C VAL A 4 -6.52 1.93 2.86
N THR A 5 -7.56 1.70 2.06
CA THR A 5 -7.49 0.76 0.92
C THR A 5 -7.71 1.50 -0.40
N LEU A 6 -6.68 1.47 -1.25
CA LEU A 6 -6.69 2.10 -2.57
C LEU A 6 -7.11 1.09 -3.64
N PRO A 7 -8.12 1.41 -4.46
CA PRO A 7 -8.78 0.43 -5.31
C PRO A 7 -8.07 0.23 -6.65
N GLY A 8 -8.39 -0.89 -7.31
CA GLY A 8 -8.20 -1.07 -8.74
C GLY A 8 -9.24 -0.32 -9.57
N TYR A 9 -9.27 -0.58 -10.87
CA TYR A 9 -10.10 0.11 -11.85
C TYR A 9 -11.60 0.14 -11.49
N GLU A 10 -12.13 -0.98 -10.99
CA GLU A 10 -13.54 -1.12 -10.63
C GLU A 10 -13.94 -0.28 -9.41
N GLY A 11 -12.98 0.23 -8.64
CA GLY A 11 -13.19 1.09 -7.48
C GLY A 11 -12.97 2.58 -7.74
N LEU A 12 -12.68 3.01 -8.98
CA LEU A 12 -12.51 4.43 -9.32
C LEU A 12 -13.80 5.23 -9.17
N TYR A 13 -13.68 6.55 -8.99
CA TYR A 13 -14.81 7.41 -8.67
C TYR A 13 -15.95 7.36 -9.72
N PHE A 14 -15.60 7.22 -11.01
CA PHE A 14 -16.61 7.16 -12.09
C PHE A 14 -17.40 5.84 -12.12
N GLN A 15 -16.97 4.83 -11.40
CA GLN A 15 -17.70 3.56 -11.24
C GLN A 15 -18.89 3.66 -10.28
N GLY A 16 -19.09 4.82 -9.67
CA GLY A 16 -20.19 5.14 -8.78
C GLY A 16 -19.85 5.02 -7.30
N VAL A 17 -20.67 5.63 -6.47
CA VAL A 17 -20.47 5.72 -5.02
C VAL A 17 -20.33 4.34 -4.37
N GLY A 18 -19.28 4.15 -3.58
CA GLY A 18 -19.01 2.91 -2.85
C GLY A 18 -18.45 1.79 -3.72
N SER A 19 -18.04 2.06 -4.97
CA SER A 19 -17.50 1.05 -5.89
C SER A 19 -16.26 0.34 -5.33
N ASN A 20 -15.37 1.05 -4.63
CA ASN A 20 -14.19 0.46 -3.99
C ASN A 20 -14.61 -0.74 -3.10
N LEU A 21 -15.47 -0.51 -2.11
CA LEU A 21 -15.90 -1.57 -1.18
C LEU A 21 -16.79 -2.65 -1.84
N ARG A 22 -17.40 -2.35 -2.99
CA ARG A 22 -18.17 -3.36 -3.74
C ARG A 22 -17.30 -4.24 -4.62
N SER A 23 -16.19 -3.73 -5.10
CA SER A 23 -15.31 -4.47 -6.01
C SER A 23 -14.23 -5.28 -5.30
N GLU A 24 -13.87 -4.88 -4.07
CA GLU A 24 -12.73 -5.46 -3.37
C GLU A 24 -13.05 -5.72 -1.89
N ALA A 25 -12.54 -6.83 -1.37
CA ALA A 25 -12.82 -7.28 -0.02
C ALA A 25 -11.81 -6.80 1.04
N PHE A 26 -10.74 -6.13 0.65
CA PHE A 26 -9.61 -5.81 1.55
C PHE A 26 -10.05 -5.11 2.86
N GLY A 27 -10.95 -4.12 2.77
CA GLY A 27 -11.44 -3.43 3.94
C GLY A 27 -12.22 -4.34 4.90
N PHE A 28 -13.06 -5.20 4.37
CA PHE A 28 -13.84 -6.15 5.17
C PHE A 28 -12.97 -7.24 5.79
N GLU A 29 -11.99 -7.73 5.04
CA GLU A 29 -11.03 -8.70 5.55
C GLU A 29 -10.16 -8.10 6.67
N ALA A 30 -9.73 -6.86 6.52
CA ALA A 30 -8.98 -6.17 7.58
C ALA A 30 -9.77 -6.08 8.89
N GLN A 31 -11.07 -5.86 8.85
CA GLN A 31 -11.92 -5.82 10.05
C GLN A 31 -12.07 -7.16 10.76
N GLN A 32 -11.81 -8.28 10.08
CA GLN A 32 -11.81 -9.60 10.73
C GLN A 32 -10.65 -9.76 11.71
N TYR A 33 -9.54 -9.05 11.47
CA TYR A 33 -8.38 -9.04 12.39
C TYR A 33 -8.55 -8.05 13.53
N ASN A 34 -9.34 -6.98 13.34
CA ASN A 34 -9.62 -5.99 14.36
C ASN A 34 -10.97 -5.32 14.08
N ALA A 35 -12.02 -5.74 14.80
CA ALA A 35 -13.37 -5.21 14.63
C ALA A 35 -13.51 -3.70 14.95
N GLN A 36 -12.53 -3.11 15.65
CA GLN A 36 -12.48 -1.67 15.94
C GLN A 36 -11.66 -0.88 14.92
N MET A 37 -11.23 -1.51 13.84
CA MET A 37 -10.49 -0.86 12.77
C MET A 37 -11.44 0.02 11.94
N LEU A 38 -11.11 1.29 11.78
CA LEU A 38 -11.77 2.17 10.81
C LEU A 38 -11.25 1.83 9.41
N ILE A 39 -12.16 1.76 8.46
CA ILE A 39 -11.83 1.53 7.05
C ILE A 39 -12.07 2.82 6.28
N ALA A 40 -11.05 3.29 5.57
CA ALA A 40 -11.16 4.37 4.61
C ALA A 40 -10.93 3.79 3.20
N ALA A 41 -11.96 3.83 2.39
CA ALA A 41 -11.95 3.28 1.05
C ALA A 41 -12.22 4.39 0.02
N PRO A 42 -11.24 5.28 -0.25
CA PRO A 42 -11.40 6.36 -1.20
C PRO A 42 -11.62 5.82 -2.61
N GLN A 43 -12.30 6.62 -3.43
CA GLN A 43 -12.47 6.36 -4.85
C GLN A 43 -11.56 7.33 -5.60
N LEU A 44 -10.45 6.83 -6.10
CA LEU A 44 -9.44 7.64 -6.76
C LEU A 44 -9.91 8.11 -8.15
N GLY A 45 -9.38 9.23 -8.62
CA GLY A 45 -9.61 9.74 -9.96
C GLY A 45 -8.64 9.18 -11.01
N ASP A 46 -7.44 8.83 -10.56
CA ASP A 46 -6.35 8.28 -11.37
C ASP A 46 -5.39 7.46 -10.47
N TRP A 47 -4.23 7.10 -11.00
CA TRP A 47 -3.21 6.33 -10.29
C TRP A 47 -1.96 7.13 -9.92
N GLY A 48 -1.95 8.46 -10.22
CA GLY A 48 -0.78 9.30 -10.17
C GLY A 48 -0.65 10.14 -8.90
N GLU A 49 0.15 11.20 -9.02
CA GLU A 49 0.56 12.10 -7.95
C GLU A 49 -0.62 12.77 -7.23
N THR A 50 -1.64 13.19 -7.96
CA THR A 50 -2.82 13.84 -7.37
C THR A 50 -3.55 12.89 -6.43
N SER A 51 -3.75 11.65 -6.84
CA SER A 51 -4.39 10.62 -5.99
C SER A 51 -3.51 10.26 -4.79
N ALA A 52 -2.18 10.24 -4.94
CA ALA A 52 -1.27 10.05 -3.83
C ALA A 52 -1.37 11.18 -2.80
N ASP A 53 -1.37 12.45 -3.24
CA ASP A 53 -1.51 13.61 -2.37
C ASP A 53 -2.87 13.64 -1.66
N GLN A 54 -3.95 13.29 -2.35
CA GLN A 54 -5.29 13.16 -1.77
C GLN A 54 -5.37 12.04 -0.73
N THR A 55 -4.69 10.90 -0.96
CA THR A 55 -4.61 9.80 -0.01
C THR A 55 -3.90 10.22 1.27
N ILE A 56 -2.78 10.92 1.15
CA ILE A 56 -2.04 11.46 2.30
C ILE A 56 -2.91 12.45 3.08
N ALA A 57 -3.54 13.41 2.38
CA ALA A 57 -4.41 14.41 3.00
C ALA A 57 -5.60 13.76 3.72
N LEU A 58 -6.23 12.74 3.12
CA LEU A 58 -7.31 11.96 3.74
C LEU A 58 -6.82 11.28 5.03
N THR A 59 -5.65 10.62 4.98
CA THR A 59 -5.08 9.94 6.14
C THR A 59 -4.82 10.93 7.28
N GLU A 60 -4.21 12.07 7.00
CA GLU A 60 -3.94 13.13 7.98
C GLU A 60 -5.23 13.70 8.57
N TYR A 61 -6.24 13.94 7.73
CA TYR A 61 -7.57 14.39 8.19
C TYR A 61 -8.19 13.38 9.16
N LEU A 62 -8.20 12.09 8.81
CA LEU A 62 -8.78 11.05 9.66
C LEU A 62 -8.05 10.93 11.00
N LEU A 63 -6.73 11.06 11.00
CA LEU A 63 -5.93 11.08 12.23
C LEU A 63 -6.27 12.27 13.13
N SER A 64 -6.63 13.41 12.55
CA SER A 64 -7.03 14.60 13.31
C SER A 64 -8.48 14.55 13.80
N ALA A 65 -9.36 13.91 13.05
CA ALA A 65 -10.80 13.92 13.29
C ALA A 65 -11.28 12.78 14.20
N TYR A 66 -10.54 11.68 14.26
CA TYR A 66 -10.92 10.47 14.98
C TYR A 66 -9.84 10.02 15.96
N ASN A 67 -10.23 9.29 16.99
CA ASN A 67 -9.31 8.70 17.97
C ASN A 67 -8.62 7.46 17.38
N ILE A 68 -7.62 7.69 16.53
CA ILE A 68 -6.83 6.65 15.88
C ILE A 68 -5.43 6.67 16.47
N ASP A 69 -4.92 5.49 16.81
CA ASP A 69 -3.52 5.31 17.19
C ASP A 69 -2.64 5.53 15.95
N PRO A 70 -1.77 6.56 15.91
CA PRO A 70 -0.93 6.85 14.75
C PRO A 70 0.08 5.75 14.43
N GLN A 71 0.33 4.82 15.34
CA GLN A 71 1.19 3.65 15.11
C GLN A 71 0.42 2.46 14.51
N LYS A 72 -0.88 2.61 14.26
CA LYS A 72 -1.77 1.57 13.73
C LYS A 72 -2.56 2.09 12.52
N VAL A 73 -1.85 2.70 11.59
CA VAL A 73 -2.37 3.21 10.31
C VAL A 73 -1.76 2.37 9.19
N TYR A 74 -2.59 1.67 8.46
CA TYR A 74 -2.15 0.73 7.42
C TYR A 74 -2.64 1.20 6.06
N LEU A 75 -1.82 1.00 5.03
CA LEU A 75 -2.14 1.28 3.64
C LEU A 75 -2.18 -0.02 2.85
N ASN A 76 -3.18 -0.17 2.02
CA ASN A 76 -3.27 -1.21 1.00
C ASN A 76 -3.47 -0.57 -0.37
N GLY A 77 -2.86 -1.13 -1.38
CA GLY A 77 -3.07 -0.75 -2.77
C GLY A 77 -3.16 -1.99 -3.67
N TYR A 78 -4.24 -2.09 -4.43
CA TYR A 78 -4.47 -3.16 -5.38
C TYR A 78 -4.46 -2.61 -6.80
N SER A 79 -3.75 -3.29 -7.72
CA SER A 79 -3.69 -2.91 -9.12
C SER A 79 -3.24 -1.44 -9.27
N GLY A 80 -3.96 -0.58 -9.98
CA GLY A 80 -3.66 0.84 -10.07
C GLY A 80 -3.60 1.56 -8.72
N GLY A 81 -4.39 1.14 -7.73
CA GLY A 81 -4.27 1.63 -6.36
C GLY A 81 -2.92 1.33 -5.73
N GLY A 82 -2.26 0.26 -6.16
CA GLY A 82 -0.88 -0.05 -5.76
C GLY A 82 0.16 0.89 -6.38
N GLU A 83 -0.04 1.31 -7.62
CA GLU A 83 0.77 2.37 -8.24
C GLU A 83 0.71 3.66 -7.40
N THR A 84 -0.49 4.11 -7.08
CA THR A 84 -0.70 5.25 -6.18
C THR A 84 -0.07 5.03 -4.81
N GLY A 85 -0.23 3.84 -4.22
CA GLY A 85 0.36 3.49 -2.93
C GLY A 85 1.88 3.56 -2.93
N SER A 86 2.54 3.19 -4.04
CA SER A 86 3.99 3.32 -4.19
C SER A 86 4.45 4.78 -4.18
N LEU A 87 3.67 5.69 -4.77
CA LEU A 87 3.92 7.14 -4.72
C LEU A 87 3.68 7.70 -3.31
N VAL A 88 2.69 7.19 -2.58
CA VAL A 88 2.49 7.53 -1.16
C VAL A 88 3.71 7.11 -0.33
N MET A 89 4.27 5.93 -0.59
CA MET A 89 5.47 5.43 0.09
C MET A 89 6.73 6.25 -0.26
N GLU A 90 6.80 6.84 -1.44
CA GLU A 90 7.84 7.81 -1.78
C GLU A 90 7.70 9.10 -0.96
N LYS A 91 6.47 9.63 -0.84
CA LYS A 91 6.20 10.95 -0.25
C LYS A 91 6.14 10.95 1.28
N ARG A 92 5.45 10.00 1.85
CA ARG A 92 5.14 9.96 3.30
C ARG A 92 5.13 8.52 3.87
N PRO A 93 6.22 7.75 3.70
CA PRO A 93 6.27 6.37 4.19
C PRO A 93 6.08 6.27 5.71
N GLN A 94 6.56 7.25 6.46
CA GLN A 94 6.48 7.26 7.93
C GLN A 94 5.06 7.53 8.49
N LEU A 95 4.12 7.91 7.63
CA LEU A 95 2.72 8.11 8.03
C LEU A 95 2.00 6.78 8.30
N TYR A 96 2.54 5.69 7.76
CA TYR A 96 1.92 4.36 7.80
C TYR A 96 2.79 3.37 8.57
N ALA A 97 2.13 2.51 9.34
CA ALA A 97 2.77 1.44 10.09
C ALA A 97 3.19 0.25 9.20
N ALA A 98 2.49 0.05 8.08
CA ALA A 98 2.82 -0.93 7.07
C ALA A 98 2.07 -0.65 5.76
N TYR A 99 2.59 -1.18 4.65
CA TYR A 99 1.97 -1.12 3.33
C TYR A 99 1.84 -2.51 2.70
N LEU A 100 0.65 -2.81 2.19
CA LEU A 100 0.34 -4.03 1.44
C LEU A 100 0.15 -3.66 -0.05
N ALA A 101 1.07 -4.08 -0.90
CA ALA A 101 1.02 -3.90 -2.35
C ALA A 101 0.58 -5.21 -3.02
N VAL A 102 -0.53 -5.18 -3.78
CA VAL A 102 -1.12 -6.39 -4.36
C VAL A 102 -1.32 -6.25 -5.86
N SER A 103 -0.76 -7.19 -6.63
CA SER A 103 -0.93 -7.29 -8.10
C SER A 103 -0.78 -5.93 -8.80
N THR A 104 0.38 -5.33 -8.66
CA THR A 104 0.65 -3.95 -9.11
C THR A 104 2.07 -3.80 -9.63
N GLN A 105 2.41 -2.60 -10.07
CA GLN A 105 3.78 -2.16 -10.31
C GLN A 105 4.18 -1.10 -9.30
N TRP A 106 5.48 -0.82 -9.20
CA TRP A 106 6.04 0.17 -8.30
C TRP A 106 6.53 1.39 -9.08
N ASP A 107 5.88 2.54 -8.90
CA ASP A 107 6.19 3.77 -9.64
C ASP A 107 7.02 4.77 -8.82
N GLY A 108 6.96 4.68 -7.49
CA GLY A 108 7.64 5.60 -6.58
C GLY A 108 9.14 5.31 -6.40
N ASP A 109 9.90 6.33 -5.99
CA ASP A 109 11.29 6.15 -5.54
C ASP A 109 11.29 5.33 -4.23
N LEU A 110 12.16 4.33 -4.17
CA LEU A 110 12.30 3.43 -3.01
C LEU A 110 13.21 4.00 -1.91
N GLN A 111 14.01 5.02 -2.19
CA GLN A 111 14.95 5.60 -1.22
C GLN A 111 14.25 6.15 0.04
N PRO A 112 13.17 6.94 -0.06
CA PRO A 112 12.45 7.43 1.12
C PRO A 112 11.85 6.30 1.96
N LEU A 113 11.32 5.28 1.31
CA LEU A 113 10.77 4.10 1.97
C LEU A 113 11.86 3.34 2.74
N ALA A 114 13.03 3.11 2.11
CA ALA A 114 14.16 2.47 2.75
C ALA A 114 14.64 3.25 3.98
N ALA A 115 14.74 4.58 3.87
CA ALA A 115 15.14 5.45 4.97
C ALA A 115 14.15 5.39 6.15
N ALA A 116 12.86 5.35 5.87
CA ALA A 116 11.80 5.26 6.89
C ALA A 116 11.66 3.87 7.51
N ARG A 117 12.10 2.84 6.80
CA ARG A 117 11.95 1.41 7.20
C ARG A 117 10.50 1.01 7.45
N THR A 118 9.57 1.58 6.72
CA THR A 118 8.16 1.17 6.80
C THR A 118 8.01 -0.25 6.25
N PRO A 119 7.44 -1.19 7.00
CA PRO A 119 7.23 -2.56 6.54
C PRO A 119 6.37 -2.63 5.28
N VAL A 120 6.78 -3.45 4.32
CA VAL A 120 6.04 -3.69 3.07
C VAL A 120 5.85 -5.17 2.83
N TYR A 121 4.62 -5.54 2.52
CA TYR A 121 4.27 -6.87 2.03
C TYR A 121 3.79 -6.76 0.58
N MET A 122 4.48 -7.42 -0.32
CA MET A 122 4.16 -7.47 -1.74
C MET A 122 3.56 -8.83 -2.08
N ALA A 123 2.37 -8.86 -2.68
CA ALA A 123 1.71 -10.08 -3.11
C ALA A 123 1.34 -9.99 -4.60
N VAL A 124 1.67 -11.03 -5.37
CA VAL A 124 1.37 -11.09 -6.80
C VAL A 124 1.23 -12.54 -7.26
N GLY A 125 0.36 -12.78 -8.24
CA GLY A 125 0.32 -14.06 -8.94
C GLY A 125 1.50 -14.20 -9.90
N GLU A 126 2.11 -15.37 -9.99
CA GLU A 126 3.20 -15.60 -10.95
C GLU A 126 2.74 -15.33 -12.39
N GLU A 127 1.50 -15.73 -12.70
CA GLU A 127 0.87 -15.53 -14.00
C GLU A 127 -0.09 -14.32 -14.03
N ASP A 128 0.20 -13.27 -13.25
CA ASP A 128 -0.60 -12.03 -13.31
C ASP A 128 -0.69 -11.54 -14.76
N SER A 129 -1.92 -11.48 -15.28
CA SER A 129 -2.15 -11.24 -16.72
C SER A 129 -2.02 -9.79 -17.14
N TYR A 130 -1.98 -8.86 -16.17
CA TYR A 130 -1.90 -7.43 -16.46
C TYR A 130 -0.48 -6.86 -16.26
N TYR A 131 0.04 -6.93 -15.03
CA TYR A 131 1.38 -6.43 -14.72
C TYR A 131 2.47 -7.49 -14.87
N GLY A 132 2.13 -8.78 -14.72
CA GLY A 132 3.11 -9.82 -14.48
C GLY A 132 3.66 -9.78 -13.06
N SER A 133 4.48 -10.74 -12.68
CA SER A 133 5.13 -10.78 -11.37
C SER A 133 6.42 -9.95 -11.29
N GLU A 134 7.06 -9.66 -12.42
CA GLU A 134 8.39 -9.03 -12.48
C GLU A 134 8.47 -7.61 -11.90
N PRO A 135 7.46 -6.71 -12.06
CA PRO A 135 7.56 -5.37 -11.49
C PRO A 135 7.71 -5.39 -9.95
N LEU A 136 6.93 -6.22 -9.24
CA LEU A 136 7.08 -6.33 -7.78
C LEU A 136 8.32 -7.12 -7.37
N LYS A 137 8.73 -8.14 -8.13
CA LYS A 137 10.01 -8.83 -7.90
C LYS A 137 11.19 -7.85 -8.02
N SER A 138 11.19 -6.99 -9.02
CA SER A 138 12.23 -5.97 -9.22
C SER A 138 12.25 -4.95 -8.09
N ALA A 139 11.10 -4.44 -7.68
CA ALA A 139 10.99 -3.51 -6.56
C ALA A 139 11.47 -4.14 -5.25
N TYR A 140 11.12 -5.41 -5.01
CA TYR A 140 11.61 -6.18 -3.86
C TYR A 140 13.12 -6.28 -3.85
N GLU A 141 13.76 -6.68 -4.95
CA GLU A 141 15.21 -6.82 -5.02
C GLU A 141 15.94 -5.48 -4.88
N GLU A 142 15.40 -4.41 -5.45
CA GLU A 142 15.96 -3.07 -5.30
C GLU A 142 15.89 -2.61 -3.84
N LEU A 143 14.73 -2.72 -3.20
CA LEU A 143 14.56 -2.33 -1.79
C LEU A 143 15.42 -3.19 -0.86
N ARG A 144 15.50 -4.49 -1.13
CA ARG A 144 16.39 -5.41 -0.40
C ARG A 144 17.85 -4.97 -0.53
N GLY A 145 18.28 -4.59 -1.73
CA GLY A 145 19.63 -4.08 -1.99
C GLY A 145 19.92 -2.80 -1.21
N LEU A 146 18.98 -1.87 -1.15
CA LEU A 146 19.11 -0.64 -0.34
C LEU A 146 19.29 -0.96 1.14
N TYR A 147 18.52 -1.90 1.69
CA TYR A 147 18.66 -2.33 3.08
C TYR A 147 20.00 -3.01 3.34
N MET A 148 20.51 -3.82 2.42
CA MET A 148 21.84 -4.43 2.53
C MET A 148 22.94 -3.36 2.55
N ASP A 149 22.84 -2.36 1.68
CA ASP A 149 23.79 -1.23 1.60
C ASP A 149 23.76 -0.39 2.90
N MET A 150 22.61 -0.33 3.58
CA MET A 150 22.46 0.31 4.90
C MET A 150 23.00 -0.56 6.05
N GLY A 151 23.46 -1.76 5.78
CA GLY A 151 24.04 -2.67 6.77
C GLY A 151 23.01 -3.48 7.57
N LEU A 152 21.75 -3.59 7.10
CA LEU A 152 20.75 -4.43 7.75
C LEU A 152 21.10 -5.92 7.57
N THR A 153 20.84 -6.69 8.62
CA THR A 153 20.95 -8.15 8.55
C THR A 153 19.78 -8.75 7.78
N GLN A 154 19.94 -10.00 7.30
CA GLN A 154 18.83 -10.69 6.63
C GLN A 154 17.58 -10.81 7.52
N ALA A 155 17.75 -11.05 8.80
CA ALA A 155 16.62 -11.10 9.75
C ALA A 155 15.89 -9.75 9.84
N GLN A 156 16.62 -8.63 9.90
CA GLN A 156 16.04 -7.30 9.90
C GLN A 156 15.30 -6.99 8.59
N ILE A 157 15.87 -7.40 7.46
CA ILE A 157 15.22 -7.23 6.14
C ILE A 157 13.93 -8.05 6.06
N ASN A 158 13.93 -9.29 6.53
CA ASN A 158 12.76 -10.15 6.54
C ASN A 158 11.61 -9.60 7.38
N ASP A 159 11.91 -8.83 8.44
CA ASP A 159 10.91 -8.16 9.26
C ASP A 159 10.28 -6.94 8.57
N LEU A 160 10.97 -6.37 7.57
CA LEU A 160 10.56 -5.16 6.87
C LEU A 160 9.99 -5.40 5.48
N LEU A 161 10.36 -6.52 4.84
CA LEU A 161 10.10 -6.72 3.42
C LEU A 161 9.77 -8.18 3.13
N VAL A 162 8.57 -8.40 2.60
CA VAL A 162 8.09 -9.73 2.18
C VAL A 162 7.62 -9.65 0.74
N LEU A 163 8.02 -10.65 -0.07
CA LEU A 163 7.47 -10.90 -1.39
C LEU A 163 6.80 -12.26 -1.39
N ASP A 164 5.50 -12.28 -1.68
CA ASP A 164 4.67 -13.47 -1.74
C ASP A 164 4.16 -13.65 -3.17
N VAL A 165 4.78 -14.56 -3.89
CA VAL A 165 4.40 -14.92 -5.27
C VAL A 165 3.51 -16.16 -5.20
N LYS A 166 2.28 -16.04 -5.71
CA LYS A 166 1.29 -17.11 -5.73
C LYS A 166 1.27 -17.82 -7.07
N ASP A 167 1.14 -19.14 -7.04
CA ASP A 167 0.95 -19.99 -8.23
C ASP A 167 -0.41 -19.76 -8.87
#